data_9ddd29010ed2e2485ae37aeca65ccf3f
#
_entry.id   9ddd29010ed2e2485ae37aeca65ccf3f
#
_cell.length_a   1.000
_cell.length_b   1.000
_cell.length_c   1.000
_cell.angle_alpha   90.00
_cell.angle_beta   90.00
_cell.angle_gamma   90.00
#
_symmetry.space_group_name_H-M   'P 1'
#
loop_
_entity.id
_entity.type
_entity.pdbx_description
1 polymer ?
#
loop_
_entity_poly.entity_id
_entity_poly.type
_entity_poly.pdbx_seq_one_letter_code
_entity_poly.pdbx_strand_id
1 'polypeptide(L)'
;GDNEIEGAKLTITDENGNIVETWTSGKEPHYIEKLPIGKYTLKEEQAPNGYVVAEEITFEVADTAEIQKVAMKDDTAKGRLIIEKTDKDTGAALKDAEFELRDADGKVVETLTTDENGHATSGLLAIGTYKDGKFDKAATYYLVETKAPEGYQLDETKHEVTFTYVDDKTPVIEVIQKVTNEKLPEDTPFV
;
A
#
# COMPACT_ATOMS: atom_id res chain seq x y z
N GLY A 1 -11.29 7.63 17.99
CA GLY A 1 -11.62 6.38 18.60
C GLY A 1 -11.10 5.22 17.77
N ASP A 2 -10.50 4.30 18.44
CA ASP A 2 -9.97 3.10 17.81
C ASP A 2 -11.13 2.15 17.52
N ASN A 3 -11.86 2.44 16.44
CA ASN A 3 -12.92 1.55 16.01
C ASN A 3 -12.29 0.29 15.44
N GLU A 4 -12.73 -0.85 15.94
CA GLU A 4 -12.32 -2.12 15.37
C GLU A 4 -12.85 -2.26 13.96
N ILE A 5 -12.05 -2.88 13.11
CA ILE A 5 -12.44 -3.15 11.73
C ILE A 5 -13.30 -4.40 11.71
N GLU A 6 -14.51 -4.29 11.15
CA GLU A 6 -15.43 -5.42 11.05
C GLU A 6 -14.98 -6.42 9.99
N GLY A 7 -15.20 -7.70 10.27
CA GLY A 7 -15.02 -8.76 9.29
C GLY A 7 -13.66 -9.44 9.32
N ALA A 8 -12.79 -9.11 10.28
CA ALA A 8 -11.56 -9.84 10.50
C ALA A 8 -11.83 -11.15 11.24
N LYS A 9 -11.18 -12.22 10.84
CA LYS A 9 -11.25 -13.51 11.54
C LYS A 9 -10.07 -13.67 12.46
N LEU A 10 -10.34 -13.91 13.72
CA LEU A 10 -9.33 -13.94 14.78
C LEU A 10 -9.38 -15.25 15.55
N THR A 11 -8.21 -15.69 15.99
CA THR A 11 -8.05 -16.94 16.74
C THR A 11 -7.06 -16.72 17.88
N ILE A 12 -7.40 -17.25 19.07
CA ILE A 12 -6.47 -17.34 20.19
C ILE A 12 -6.09 -18.78 20.40
N THR A 13 -4.78 -19.04 20.49
CA THR A 13 -4.24 -20.34 20.83
C THR A 13 -3.48 -20.29 22.15
N ASP A 14 -3.46 -21.41 22.87
CA ASP A 14 -2.65 -21.56 24.09
C ASP A 14 -1.21 -21.95 23.75
N GLU A 15 -0.39 -22.18 24.78
CA GLU A 15 1.02 -22.56 24.61
C GLU A 15 1.22 -23.87 23.86
N ASN A 16 0.22 -24.75 23.89
CA ASN A 16 0.27 -26.06 23.22
C ASN A 16 -0.28 -26.02 21.81
N GLY A 17 -0.67 -24.83 21.33
CA GLY A 17 -1.23 -24.67 20.00
C GLY A 17 -2.71 -25.02 19.88
N ASN A 18 -3.40 -25.24 21.02
CA ASN A 18 -4.83 -25.51 21.02
C ASN A 18 -5.62 -24.22 20.85
N ILE A 19 -6.66 -24.24 20.02
CA ILE A 19 -7.54 -23.11 19.81
C ILE A 19 -8.43 -22.97 21.05
N VAL A 20 -8.38 -21.81 21.70
CA VAL A 20 -9.22 -21.50 22.88
C VAL A 20 -10.39 -20.60 22.53
N GLU A 21 -10.25 -19.76 21.54
CA GLU A 21 -11.28 -18.80 21.13
C GLU A 21 -11.12 -18.46 19.65
N THR A 22 -12.23 -18.32 18.94
CA THR A 22 -12.25 -17.82 17.57
C THR A 22 -13.50 -16.98 17.36
N TRP A 23 -13.36 -15.86 16.65
CA TRP A 23 -14.48 -14.97 16.38
C TRP A 23 -14.23 -14.14 15.12
N THR A 24 -15.30 -13.50 14.66
CA THR A 24 -15.21 -12.48 13.61
C THR A 24 -15.44 -11.12 14.25
N SER A 25 -14.55 -10.17 14.01
CA SER A 25 -14.67 -8.84 14.60
C SER A 25 -15.92 -8.10 14.13
N GLY A 26 -16.52 -7.38 15.05
CA GLY A 26 -17.64 -6.49 14.83
C GLY A 26 -17.27 -5.07 15.21
N LYS A 27 -18.30 -4.24 15.44
CA LYS A 27 -18.10 -2.84 15.85
C LYS A 27 -17.61 -2.70 17.27
N GLU A 28 -17.92 -3.68 18.12
CA GLU A 28 -17.57 -3.67 19.53
C GLU A 28 -16.32 -4.52 19.79
N PRO A 29 -15.50 -4.14 20.79
CA PRO A 29 -14.39 -4.98 21.22
C PRO A 29 -14.86 -6.36 21.65
N HIS A 30 -14.04 -7.37 21.39
CA HIS A 30 -14.31 -8.73 21.82
C HIS A 30 -13.74 -8.95 23.22
N TYR A 31 -14.57 -9.49 24.12
CA TYR A 31 -14.16 -9.81 25.50
C TYR A 31 -14.19 -11.31 25.71
N ILE A 32 -13.17 -11.82 26.36
CA ILE A 32 -13.08 -13.23 26.72
C ILE A 32 -13.13 -13.35 28.24
N GLU A 33 -14.15 -14.06 28.72
CA GLU A 33 -14.30 -14.30 30.16
C GLU A 33 -13.47 -15.50 30.61
N LYS A 34 -12.83 -15.36 31.75
CA LYS A 34 -12.18 -16.47 32.49
C LYS A 34 -11.16 -17.27 31.66
N LEU A 35 -10.31 -16.57 30.93
CA LEU A 35 -9.20 -17.21 30.26
C LEU A 35 -8.20 -17.74 31.32
N PRO A 36 -7.86 -19.03 31.34
CA PRO A 36 -6.92 -19.58 32.33
C PRO A 36 -5.57 -18.87 32.33
N ILE A 37 -4.88 -18.89 33.45
CA ILE A 37 -3.53 -18.35 33.56
C ILE A 37 -2.64 -19.05 32.55
N GLY A 38 -1.86 -18.30 31.81
CA GLY A 38 -0.94 -18.83 30.81
C GLY A 38 -0.58 -17.83 29.75
N LYS A 39 0.16 -18.32 28.77
CA LYS A 39 0.58 -17.53 27.60
C LYS A 39 -0.29 -17.90 26.41
N TYR A 40 -0.65 -16.86 25.65
CA TYR A 40 -1.56 -17.02 24.52
C TYR A 40 -1.03 -16.26 23.31
N THR A 41 -1.45 -16.71 22.13
CA THR A 41 -1.17 -16.03 20.87
C THR A 41 -2.48 -15.63 20.22
N LEU A 42 -2.63 -14.34 19.91
CA LEU A 42 -3.73 -13.81 19.12
C LEU A 42 -3.25 -13.71 17.68
N LYS A 43 -3.96 -14.35 16.79
CA LYS A 43 -3.64 -14.36 15.36
C LYS A 43 -4.85 -13.95 14.53
N GLU A 44 -4.62 -13.09 13.57
CA GLU A 44 -5.61 -12.77 12.55
C GLU A 44 -5.46 -13.75 11.40
N GLU A 45 -6.52 -14.51 11.12
CA GLU A 45 -6.51 -15.49 10.03
C GLU A 45 -6.92 -14.87 8.71
N GLN A 46 -7.76 -13.83 8.75
CA GLN A 46 -8.28 -13.18 7.55
C GLN A 46 -8.63 -11.73 7.85
N ALA A 47 -8.16 -10.81 7.00
CA ALA A 47 -8.51 -9.40 7.05
C ALA A 47 -9.58 -9.08 5.99
N PRO A 48 -10.43 -8.06 6.23
CA PRO A 48 -11.42 -7.64 5.23
C PRO A 48 -10.78 -6.94 4.04
N ASN A 49 -11.55 -6.78 2.98
CA ASN A 49 -11.11 -6.15 1.73
C ASN A 49 -10.44 -4.80 1.96
N GLY A 50 -9.32 -4.57 1.29
CA GLY A 50 -8.52 -3.34 1.42
C GLY A 50 -7.54 -3.34 2.58
N TYR A 51 -7.56 -4.38 3.42
CA TYR A 51 -6.70 -4.51 4.58
C TYR A 51 -5.77 -5.70 4.45
N VAL A 52 -4.70 -5.69 5.25
CA VAL A 52 -3.78 -6.81 5.34
C VAL A 52 -3.78 -7.36 6.75
N VAL A 53 -3.47 -8.65 6.85
CA VAL A 53 -3.45 -9.37 8.13
C VAL A 53 -2.41 -8.73 9.05
N ALA A 54 -2.83 -8.46 10.30
CA ALA A 54 -1.94 -7.93 11.33
C ALA A 54 -0.98 -9.00 11.82
N GLU A 55 0.15 -8.57 12.38
CA GLU A 55 1.12 -9.48 13.00
C GLU A 55 0.53 -10.15 14.24
N GLU A 56 0.97 -11.38 14.52
CA GLU A 56 0.60 -12.10 15.73
C GLU A 56 1.00 -11.31 16.98
N ILE A 57 0.16 -11.39 17.99
CA ILE A 57 0.43 -10.79 19.30
C ILE A 57 0.46 -11.92 20.35
N THR A 58 1.51 -11.96 21.17
CA THR A 58 1.55 -12.84 22.33
C THR A 58 1.19 -12.04 23.56
N PHE A 59 0.43 -12.65 24.47
CA PHE A 59 0.05 -12.02 25.73
C PHE A 59 0.00 -13.04 26.85
N GLU A 60 0.09 -12.56 28.09
CA GLU A 60 0.09 -13.40 29.28
C GLU A 60 -1.11 -13.06 30.15
N VAL A 61 -1.81 -14.09 30.60
CA VAL A 61 -2.89 -13.94 31.55
C VAL A 61 -2.36 -14.37 32.94
N ALA A 62 -2.32 -13.43 33.86
CA ALA A 62 -1.82 -13.66 35.24
C ALA A 62 -2.93 -13.92 36.25
N ASP A 63 -4.16 -13.51 35.95
CA ASP A 63 -5.32 -13.65 36.81
C ASP A 63 -6.55 -14.09 36.04
N THR A 64 -7.11 -15.23 36.36
CA THR A 64 -8.28 -15.81 35.66
C THR A 64 -9.58 -15.07 35.96
N ALA A 65 -9.62 -14.20 36.96
CA ALA A 65 -10.79 -13.42 37.29
C ALA A 65 -10.98 -12.22 36.35
N GLU A 66 -9.96 -11.84 35.60
CA GLU A 66 -10.03 -10.71 34.71
C GLU A 66 -10.68 -11.07 33.37
N ILE A 67 -11.51 -10.15 32.88
CA ILE A 67 -12.05 -10.23 31.52
C ILE A 67 -11.00 -9.65 30.59
N GLN A 68 -10.61 -10.43 29.60
CA GLN A 68 -9.61 -9.99 28.63
C GLN A 68 -10.26 -9.26 27.45
N LYS A 69 -9.87 -8.00 27.26
CA LYS A 69 -10.24 -7.25 26.08
C LYS A 69 -9.16 -7.49 25.02
N VAL A 70 -9.55 -8.07 23.90
CA VAL A 70 -8.63 -8.34 22.82
C VAL A 70 -9.01 -7.53 21.59
N ALA A 71 -8.03 -6.83 21.03
CA ALA A 71 -8.20 -6.03 19.84
C ALA A 71 -6.93 -6.11 19.00
N MET A 72 -7.12 -6.15 17.70
CA MET A 72 -6.05 -6.11 16.71
C MET A 72 -6.32 -5.00 15.73
N LYS A 73 -5.28 -4.23 15.42
CA LYS A 73 -5.40 -3.12 14.48
C LYS A 73 -4.86 -3.56 13.13
N ASP A 74 -5.76 -3.66 12.15
CA ASP A 74 -5.38 -4.01 10.79
C ASP A 74 -4.77 -2.81 10.08
N ASP A 75 -3.76 -3.08 9.25
CA ASP A 75 -3.22 -2.09 8.35
C ASP A 75 -3.92 -2.16 7.00
N THR A 76 -4.06 -1.02 6.34
CA THR A 76 -4.56 -0.97 4.97
C THR A 76 -3.45 -1.38 4.01
N ALA A 77 -3.80 -2.04 2.92
CA ALA A 77 -2.85 -2.28 1.83
C ALA A 77 -2.41 -0.95 1.22
N LYS A 78 -1.17 -0.86 0.78
CA LYS A 78 -0.58 0.35 0.18
C LYS A 78 -0.11 0.07 -1.23
N GLY A 79 0.00 1.13 -2.01
CA GLY A 79 0.58 1.06 -3.35
C GLY A 79 1.99 1.63 -3.38
N ARG A 80 2.78 1.17 -4.33
CA ARG A 80 4.10 1.73 -4.65
C ARG A 80 4.23 1.80 -6.15
N LEU A 81 4.55 2.99 -6.65
CA LEU A 81 4.79 3.21 -8.08
C LEU A 81 6.27 3.13 -8.37
N ILE A 82 6.62 2.36 -9.40
CA ILE A 82 7.98 2.28 -9.92
C ILE A 82 7.93 2.80 -11.36
N ILE A 83 8.69 3.86 -11.64
CA ILE A 83 8.81 4.41 -12.99
C ILE A 83 10.02 3.77 -13.66
N GLU A 84 9.83 3.31 -14.90
CA GLU A 84 10.93 2.89 -15.78
C GLU A 84 10.95 3.83 -16.97
N LYS A 85 11.98 4.68 -17.05
CA LYS A 85 12.12 5.69 -18.10
C LYS A 85 13.17 5.28 -19.11
N THR A 86 12.76 5.21 -20.39
CA THR A 86 13.67 4.79 -21.47
C THR A 86 13.53 5.68 -22.70
N ASP A 87 14.59 5.67 -23.52
CA ASP A 87 14.57 6.23 -24.87
C ASP A 87 13.63 5.41 -25.74
N LYS A 88 12.71 6.07 -26.41
CA LYS A 88 11.67 5.44 -27.24
C LYS A 88 12.24 4.53 -28.34
N ASP A 89 13.35 4.93 -28.93
CA ASP A 89 13.93 4.21 -30.06
C ASP A 89 14.97 3.19 -29.66
N THR A 90 15.82 3.50 -28.71
CA THR A 90 16.96 2.65 -28.31
C THR A 90 16.69 1.77 -27.10
N GLY A 91 15.71 2.13 -26.26
CA GLY A 91 15.45 1.44 -25.01
C GLY A 91 16.44 1.77 -23.90
N ALA A 92 17.36 2.69 -24.15
CA ALA A 92 18.35 3.09 -23.13
C ALA A 92 17.68 3.75 -21.92
N ALA A 93 18.16 3.44 -20.73
CA ALA A 93 17.68 4.06 -19.50
C ALA A 93 17.98 5.57 -19.49
N LEU A 94 17.01 6.36 -19.03
CA LEU A 94 17.14 7.82 -19.00
C LEU A 94 17.07 8.35 -17.58
N LYS A 95 18.13 9.01 -17.14
CA LYS A 95 18.21 9.68 -15.85
C LYS A 95 17.70 11.12 -15.91
N ASP A 96 17.42 11.67 -14.74
CA ASP A 96 17.07 13.08 -14.55
C ASP A 96 15.76 13.53 -15.19
N ALA A 97 14.88 12.59 -15.51
CA ALA A 97 13.49 12.91 -15.83
C ALA A 97 12.74 13.22 -14.54
N GLU A 98 12.03 14.34 -14.49
CA GLU A 98 11.26 14.75 -13.32
C GLU A 98 9.78 14.57 -13.56
N PHE A 99 9.09 14.00 -12.58
CA PHE A 99 7.66 13.71 -12.63
C PHE A 99 6.94 14.27 -11.41
N GLU A 100 5.69 14.62 -11.61
CA GLU A 100 4.74 14.80 -10.51
C GLU A 100 3.72 13.68 -10.54
N LEU A 101 3.50 13.07 -9.37
CA LEU A 101 2.38 12.17 -9.16
C LEU A 101 1.27 12.99 -8.51
N ARG A 102 0.12 13.06 -9.17
CA ARG A 102 -1.03 13.87 -8.75
C ARG A 102 -2.21 12.97 -8.39
N ASP A 103 -3.03 13.42 -7.45
CA ASP A 103 -4.29 12.75 -7.14
C ASP A 103 -5.38 13.13 -8.16
N ALA A 104 -6.60 12.60 -7.95
CA ALA A 104 -7.73 12.88 -8.85
C ALA A 104 -8.15 14.35 -8.89
N ASP A 105 -7.82 15.10 -7.84
CA ASP A 105 -8.11 16.55 -7.78
C ASP A 105 -7.00 17.40 -8.40
N GLY A 106 -5.96 16.77 -8.89
CA GLY A 106 -4.81 17.46 -9.49
C GLY A 106 -3.76 17.91 -8.49
N LYS A 107 -3.91 17.56 -7.22
CA LYS A 107 -2.94 17.90 -6.18
C LYS A 107 -1.69 17.03 -6.33
N VAL A 108 -0.52 17.64 -6.23
CA VAL A 108 0.75 16.92 -6.24
C VAL A 108 0.91 16.13 -4.95
N VAL A 109 0.99 14.83 -5.07
CA VAL A 109 1.20 13.89 -3.96
C VAL A 109 2.68 13.70 -3.70
N GLU A 110 3.46 13.58 -4.78
CA GLU A 110 4.89 13.31 -4.70
C GLU A 110 5.58 13.77 -5.98
N THR A 111 6.84 14.17 -5.87
CA THR A 111 7.70 14.46 -7.02
C THR A 111 8.76 13.36 -7.11
N LEU A 112 9.07 12.93 -8.32
CA LEU A 112 9.97 11.80 -8.58
C LEU A 112 10.96 12.17 -9.66
N THR A 113 12.22 11.76 -9.48
CA THR A 113 13.29 11.98 -10.45
C THR A 113 13.97 10.66 -10.74
N THR A 114 14.15 10.32 -12.03
CA THR A 114 14.77 9.07 -12.40
C THR A 114 16.27 9.06 -12.14
N ASP A 115 16.76 7.90 -11.71
CA ASP A 115 18.18 7.65 -11.46
C ASP A 115 18.91 7.21 -12.76
N GLU A 116 20.17 6.81 -12.60
CA GLU A 116 21.01 6.36 -13.72
C GLU A 116 20.46 5.13 -14.44
N ASN A 117 19.63 4.33 -13.75
CA ASN A 117 18.99 3.16 -14.34
C ASN A 117 17.61 3.48 -14.92
N GLY A 118 17.23 4.75 -14.95
CA GLY A 118 15.93 5.20 -15.46
C GLY A 118 14.79 4.91 -14.49
N HIS A 119 15.08 4.59 -13.23
CA HIS A 119 14.09 4.24 -12.23
C HIS A 119 13.81 5.39 -11.26
N ALA A 120 12.57 5.49 -10.85
CA ALA A 120 12.14 6.30 -9.72
C ALA A 120 11.04 5.55 -8.99
N THR A 121 11.13 5.49 -7.67
CA THR A 121 10.20 4.72 -6.84
C THR A 121 9.50 5.66 -5.87
N SER A 122 8.18 5.58 -5.82
CA SER A 122 7.37 6.38 -4.89
C SER A 122 7.49 5.87 -3.46
N GLY A 123 7.08 6.69 -2.51
CA GLY A 123 6.73 6.22 -1.18
C GLY A 123 5.45 5.39 -1.24
N LEU A 124 4.98 4.96 -0.08
CA LEU A 124 3.73 4.20 0.01
C LEU A 124 2.53 5.13 -0.19
N LEU A 125 1.59 4.68 -1.00
CA LEU A 125 0.43 5.45 -1.42
C LEU A 125 -0.85 4.73 -0.99
N ALA A 126 -1.89 5.51 -0.67
CA ALA A 126 -3.21 4.93 -0.43
C ALA A 126 -3.73 4.27 -1.71
N ILE A 127 -4.31 3.09 -1.61
CA ILE A 127 -4.91 2.41 -2.76
C ILE A 127 -6.36 2.84 -2.98
N GLY A 128 -6.92 3.55 -2.02
CA GLY A 128 -8.30 4.01 -2.08
C GLY A 128 -8.69 4.75 -0.82
N THR A 129 -9.99 5.01 -0.72
CA THR A 129 -10.60 5.60 0.46
C THR A 129 -11.34 4.55 1.26
N TYR A 130 -11.44 4.80 2.57
CA TYR A 130 -12.13 3.92 3.51
C TYR A 130 -13.21 4.73 4.22
N LYS A 131 -14.38 4.14 4.35
CA LYS A 131 -15.51 4.77 5.01
C LYS A 131 -16.10 3.82 6.03
N ASP A 132 -16.26 4.29 7.25
CA ASP A 132 -16.76 3.48 8.38
C ASP A 132 -15.98 2.18 8.55
N GLY A 133 -14.64 2.26 8.38
CA GLY A 133 -13.74 1.13 8.50
C GLY A 133 -13.75 0.16 7.32
N LYS A 134 -14.44 0.48 6.24
CA LYS A 134 -14.53 -0.39 5.04
C LYS A 134 -13.95 0.30 3.82
N PHE A 135 -13.33 -0.48 2.93
CA PHE A 135 -12.88 0.03 1.66
C PHE A 135 -14.07 0.58 0.86
N ASP A 136 -13.94 1.83 0.41
CA ASP A 136 -15.02 2.53 -0.29
C ASP A 136 -14.74 2.66 -1.79
N LYS A 137 -13.69 3.38 -2.17
CA LYS A 137 -13.36 3.67 -3.57
C LYS A 137 -11.87 3.52 -3.83
N ALA A 138 -11.53 2.99 -5.00
CA ALA A 138 -10.15 2.97 -5.47
C ALA A 138 -9.66 4.40 -5.72
N ALA A 139 -8.40 4.66 -5.38
CA ALA A 139 -7.75 5.92 -5.68
C ALA A 139 -7.21 5.89 -7.11
N THR A 140 -7.32 7.02 -7.81
CA THR A 140 -6.72 7.20 -9.13
C THR A 140 -5.67 8.29 -9.02
N TYR A 141 -4.46 7.98 -9.50
CA TYR A 141 -3.36 8.93 -9.58
C TYR A 141 -3.02 9.20 -11.03
N TYR A 142 -2.38 10.32 -11.28
CA TYR A 142 -1.89 10.70 -12.61
C TYR A 142 -0.41 11.05 -12.53
N LEU A 143 0.38 10.39 -13.36
CA LEU A 143 1.81 10.64 -13.47
C LEU A 143 2.06 11.56 -14.66
N VAL A 144 2.72 12.68 -14.42
CA VAL A 144 2.99 13.70 -15.43
C VAL A 144 4.46 14.06 -15.41
N GLU A 145 5.11 14.04 -16.57
CA GLU A 145 6.49 14.51 -16.69
C GLU A 145 6.52 16.03 -16.67
N THR A 146 7.34 16.59 -15.80
CA THR A 146 7.51 18.04 -15.68
C THR A 146 8.82 18.53 -16.28
N LYS A 147 9.80 17.64 -16.40
CA LYS A 147 11.09 17.93 -17.02
C LYS A 147 11.61 16.69 -17.74
N ALA A 148 11.87 16.80 -19.02
CA ALA A 148 12.50 15.73 -19.79
C ALA A 148 14.00 15.66 -19.50
N PRO A 149 14.63 14.48 -19.68
CA PRO A 149 16.07 14.38 -19.67
C PRO A 149 16.70 15.31 -20.72
N GLU A 150 17.93 15.73 -20.47
CA GLU A 150 18.66 16.58 -21.42
C GLU A 150 18.72 15.91 -22.80
N GLY A 151 18.37 16.67 -23.82
CA GLY A 151 18.36 16.19 -25.21
C GLY A 151 17.09 15.47 -25.62
N TYR A 152 16.08 15.46 -24.78
CA TYR A 152 14.79 14.79 -25.04
C TYR A 152 13.63 15.75 -25.02
N GLN A 153 12.60 15.40 -25.80
CA GLN A 153 11.36 16.15 -25.83
C GLN A 153 10.48 15.80 -24.64
N LEU A 154 9.87 16.81 -24.03
CA LEU A 154 8.93 16.60 -22.94
C LEU A 154 7.71 15.81 -23.41
N ASP A 155 7.35 14.77 -22.66
CA ASP A 155 6.12 14.01 -22.88
C ASP A 155 5.05 14.52 -21.92
N GLU A 156 4.04 15.20 -22.45
CA GLU A 156 2.97 15.79 -21.65
C GLU A 156 1.83 14.82 -21.30
N THR A 157 1.96 13.56 -21.71
CA THR A 157 0.94 12.55 -21.45
C THR A 157 0.71 12.37 -19.94
N LYS A 158 -0.55 12.34 -19.55
CA LYS A 158 -0.96 11.99 -18.18
C LYS A 158 -1.19 10.50 -18.11
N HIS A 159 -0.35 9.81 -17.36
CA HIS A 159 -0.48 8.36 -17.18
C HIS A 159 -1.34 8.09 -15.97
N GLU A 160 -2.44 7.39 -16.15
CA GLU A 160 -3.32 6.98 -15.07
C GLU A 160 -2.70 5.81 -14.31
N VAL A 161 -2.65 5.93 -12.99
CA VAL A 161 -2.07 4.90 -12.11
C VAL A 161 -3.13 4.53 -11.06
N THR A 162 -3.43 3.24 -10.98
CA THR A 162 -4.32 2.66 -9.99
C THR A 162 -3.66 1.46 -9.35
N PHE A 163 -4.03 1.17 -8.10
CA PHE A 163 -3.53 0.01 -7.38
C PHE A 163 -4.70 -0.90 -7.05
N THR A 164 -4.68 -2.09 -7.62
CA THR A 164 -5.75 -3.07 -7.40
C THR A 164 -5.41 -3.96 -6.21
N TYR A 165 -6.29 -4.00 -5.21
CA TYR A 165 -6.12 -4.87 -4.05
C TYR A 165 -5.97 -6.32 -4.49
N VAL A 166 -4.96 -7.01 -3.96
CA VAL A 166 -4.65 -8.41 -4.30
C VAL A 166 -5.25 -9.36 -3.26
N ASP A 167 -4.76 -9.29 -2.04
CA ASP A 167 -5.24 -10.14 -0.93
C ASP A 167 -4.75 -9.57 0.41
N ASP A 168 -5.13 -10.20 1.49
CA ASP A 168 -4.78 -9.76 2.84
C ASP A 168 -3.36 -10.12 3.27
N LYS A 169 -2.58 -10.72 2.39
CA LYS A 169 -1.16 -11.07 2.62
C LYS A 169 -0.21 -10.28 1.74
N THR A 170 -0.73 -9.35 0.96
CA THR A 170 0.06 -8.49 0.08
C THR A 170 -0.04 -7.05 0.57
N PRO A 171 0.84 -6.65 1.50
CA PRO A 171 0.77 -5.31 2.12
C PRO A 171 1.14 -4.18 1.19
N VAL A 172 1.98 -4.43 0.18
CA VAL A 172 2.40 -3.43 -0.80
C VAL A 172 2.12 -3.95 -2.20
N ILE A 173 1.32 -3.20 -2.94
CA ILE A 173 0.97 -3.51 -4.32
C ILE A 173 1.85 -2.62 -5.20
N GLU A 174 2.77 -3.24 -5.95
CA GLU A 174 3.67 -2.50 -6.83
C GLU A 174 3.09 -2.40 -8.22
N VAL A 175 3.17 -1.21 -8.81
CA VAL A 175 2.81 -0.95 -10.21
C VAL A 175 4.03 -0.37 -10.90
N ILE A 176 4.39 -0.97 -12.03
CA ILE A 176 5.47 -0.47 -12.87
C ILE A 176 4.86 0.32 -14.01
N GLN A 177 5.23 1.61 -14.11
CA GLN A 177 4.82 2.48 -15.20
C GLN A 177 6.02 2.69 -16.10
N LYS A 178 5.93 2.12 -17.30
CA LYS A 178 6.95 2.32 -18.32
C LYS A 178 6.63 3.58 -19.10
N VAL A 179 7.58 4.48 -19.18
CA VAL A 179 7.44 5.75 -19.91
C VAL A 179 8.65 5.99 -20.79
N THR A 180 8.42 6.62 -21.91
CA THR A 180 9.48 6.87 -22.90
C THR A 180 9.59 8.35 -23.22
N ASN A 181 10.76 8.78 -23.71
CA ASN A 181 10.93 10.08 -24.35
C ASN A 181 11.52 9.92 -25.73
N GLU A 182 11.13 10.81 -26.60
CA GLU A 182 11.74 10.95 -27.92
C GLU A 182 12.93 11.91 -27.84
N LYS A 183 14.02 11.52 -28.47
CA LYS A 183 15.18 12.38 -28.60
C LYS A 183 14.82 13.61 -29.43
N LEU A 184 15.32 14.77 -29.03
CA LEU A 184 15.15 15.98 -29.84
C LEU A 184 15.85 15.81 -31.18
N PRO A 185 15.30 16.39 -32.24
CA PRO A 185 15.98 16.38 -33.54
C PRO A 185 17.36 17.03 -33.41
N GLU A 186 18.32 16.53 -34.21
CA GLU A 186 19.64 17.14 -34.29
C GLU A 186 19.53 18.58 -34.79
N ASP A 187 20.31 19.48 -34.17
CA ASP A 187 20.37 20.86 -34.65
C ASP A 187 20.87 20.91 -36.07
N THR A 188 20.04 21.44 -36.94
CA THR A 188 20.46 21.69 -38.33
C THR A 188 21.26 23.00 -38.33
N PRO A 189 22.50 22.99 -38.78
CA PRO A 189 23.27 24.24 -38.82
C PRO A 189 22.59 25.26 -39.72
N PHE A 190 22.58 26.51 -39.27
CA PHE A 190 22.11 27.59 -40.09
C PHE A 190 23.07 27.80 -41.25
N VAL A 191 22.52 27.89 -42.40
CA VAL A 191 23.30 28.12 -43.64
C VAL A 191 23.29 29.58 -43.99
#